data_be903e24fb3fc563173ccc9e0973187b
#
_entry.id   be903e24fb3fc563173ccc9e0973187b
#
_cell.length_a   1.000
_cell.length_b   1.000
_cell.length_c   1.000
_cell.angle_alpha   90.00
_cell.angle_beta   90.00
_cell.angle_gamma   90.00
#
_symmetry.space_group_name_H-M   'P 1'
#
loop_
_entity.id
_entity.type
_entity.pdbx_description
1 polymer ?
#
loop_
_entity_poly.entity_id
_entity_poly.type
_entity_poly.pdbx_seq_one_letter_code
_entity_poly.pdbx_strand_id
1 'polypeptide(L)'
;MKAVVIDQKLTYNLLKNLRTKISNILRATSVLAFFCAILILIGCNKHDNPESNPKNSSYNYSIPEEKQDGWPVTSVEDVGVDKVLLEEAISKIVDGDFVNISSILIARDGQLIVDELFRTTLDANDAAVRNTDLNVHTMQSTTKSFASALIGIAIDKGFINSVDVSFYTLFPEYNRFENWSDSKNDITLENVLTMQHGWHYNEWDYPMESDQNTLFFIYSNYSDFVKGLLDLPMSSEPGNSFAYATMASHALGAAISGKSNKSVPDFAQEYLFGPLQFDTVYWLFSPTNRAMTGCCLFISGRDMTKFGQLYLDKGRWNGEQIISSKWIEKSVTKAVDLNFGFTDGYGYQWWMKEFTVDGQSIEAFFAAGNGGQFIYVFPSLNVVIS
;
A
#
# COMPACT_ATOMS: atom_id res chain seq x y z
N MET A 1 9.24 19.48 -8.57
CA MET A 1 9.61 18.50 -7.51
C MET A 1 11.09 18.64 -7.20
N LYS A 2 11.49 18.88 -5.95
CA LYS A 2 12.92 18.96 -5.57
C LYS A 2 13.35 17.59 -5.06
N ALA A 3 14.28 16.92 -5.76
CA ALA A 3 14.90 15.69 -5.31
C ALA A 3 15.69 15.94 -4.01
N VAL A 4 15.40 15.16 -2.97
CA VAL A 4 16.18 15.17 -1.72
C VAL A 4 17.09 13.94 -1.76
N VAL A 5 18.37 14.15 -2.01
CA VAL A 5 19.40 13.10 -1.92
C VAL A 5 19.62 12.80 -0.44
N ILE A 6 19.46 11.52 -0.06
CA ILE A 6 19.55 11.08 1.33
C ILE A 6 21.02 10.87 1.71
N ASP A 7 21.42 11.46 2.85
CA ASP A 7 22.63 11.09 3.56
C ASP A 7 22.48 9.66 4.11
N GLN A 8 23.45 8.78 3.85
CA GLN A 8 23.46 7.38 4.33
C GLN A 8 23.27 7.28 5.86
N LYS A 9 23.72 8.28 6.63
CA LYS A 9 23.47 8.38 8.08
C LYS A 9 22.00 8.59 8.41
N LEU A 10 21.24 9.29 7.56
CA LEU A 10 19.81 9.53 7.78
C LEU A 10 19.00 8.26 7.55
N THR A 11 19.34 7.49 6.51
CA THR A 11 18.75 6.16 6.22
C THR A 11 19.00 5.19 7.39
N TYR A 12 20.23 5.19 7.94
CA TYR A 12 20.59 4.38 9.09
C TYR A 12 19.81 4.78 10.35
N ASN A 13 19.61 6.07 10.60
CA ASN A 13 18.85 6.56 11.76
C ASN A 13 17.34 6.30 11.61
N LEU A 14 16.79 6.36 10.41
CA LEU A 14 15.41 5.96 10.09
C LEU A 14 15.19 4.47 10.41
N LEU A 15 16.11 3.61 10.02
CA LEU A 15 16.08 2.17 10.29
C LEU A 15 16.22 1.85 11.79
N LYS A 16 17.01 2.63 12.53
CA LYS A 16 17.21 2.47 13.99
C LYS A 16 15.96 2.78 14.82
N ASN A 17 15.11 3.71 14.34
CA ASN A 17 13.83 4.04 14.99
C ASN A 17 12.73 3.01 14.73
N LEU A 18 12.89 2.13 13.73
CA LEU A 18 12.00 0.98 13.47
C LEU A 18 12.07 -0.09 14.56
N ARG A 19 13.10 -0.08 15.41
CA ARG A 19 13.35 -1.07 16.47
C ARG A 19 12.23 -1.23 17.50
N THR A 20 11.42 -0.20 17.72
CA THR A 20 10.39 -0.18 18.77
C THR A 20 9.07 -0.80 18.34
N LYS A 21 8.92 -1.26 17.08
CA LYS A 21 7.62 -1.56 16.48
C LYS A 21 7.35 -3.03 16.11
N ILE A 22 8.29 -3.95 16.31
CA ILE A 22 8.04 -5.40 16.10
C ILE A 22 7.02 -5.99 17.09
N SER A 23 6.75 -5.30 18.22
CA SER A 23 5.62 -5.63 19.10
C SER A 23 4.24 -5.41 18.46
N ASN A 24 4.17 -4.90 17.23
CA ASN A 24 2.94 -4.46 16.59
C ASN A 24 2.25 -5.54 15.73
N ILE A 25 2.83 -6.73 15.53
CA ILE A 25 2.10 -7.88 14.95
C ILE A 25 0.94 -8.28 15.89
N LEU A 26 1.13 -8.17 17.21
CA LEU A 26 0.05 -8.35 18.20
C LEU A 26 -0.99 -7.20 18.19
N ARG A 27 -0.67 -6.05 17.59
CA ARG A 27 -1.59 -4.90 17.45
C ARG A 27 -2.39 -4.96 16.14
N ALA A 28 -1.95 -5.71 15.13
CA ALA A 28 -2.73 -5.95 13.92
C ALA A 28 -4.09 -6.61 14.24
N THR A 29 -4.16 -7.42 15.31
CA THR A 29 -5.43 -7.99 15.78
C THR A 29 -6.41 -6.96 16.30
N SER A 30 -5.94 -5.87 16.91
CA SER A 30 -6.80 -4.77 17.41
C SER A 30 -7.32 -3.90 16.26
N VAL A 31 -6.48 -3.61 15.27
CA VAL A 31 -6.88 -2.91 14.04
C VAL A 31 -7.84 -3.78 13.24
N LEU A 32 -7.58 -5.08 13.13
CA LEU A 32 -8.46 -6.03 12.46
C LEU A 32 -9.84 -6.09 13.15
N ALA A 33 -9.88 -6.12 14.50
CA ALA A 33 -11.12 -6.07 15.27
C ALA A 33 -11.88 -4.75 15.07
N PHE A 34 -11.18 -3.63 14.93
CA PHE A 34 -11.76 -2.34 14.62
C PHE A 34 -12.38 -2.31 13.21
N PHE A 35 -11.68 -2.83 12.21
CA PHE A 35 -12.23 -2.96 10.85
C PHE A 35 -13.45 -3.91 10.81
N CYS A 36 -13.42 -5.03 11.54
CA CYS A 36 -14.59 -5.89 11.70
C CYS A 36 -15.78 -5.16 12.36
N ALA A 37 -15.52 -4.32 13.38
CA ALA A 37 -16.56 -3.50 13.98
C ALA A 37 -17.19 -2.52 12.99
N ILE A 38 -16.37 -1.83 12.17
CA ILE A 38 -16.88 -0.94 11.12
C ILE A 38 -17.65 -1.73 10.04
N LEU A 39 -17.20 -2.93 9.67
CA LEU A 39 -17.91 -3.78 8.72
C LEU A 39 -19.30 -4.21 9.20
N ILE A 40 -19.47 -4.49 10.50
CA ILE A 40 -20.77 -4.75 11.13
C ILE A 40 -21.70 -3.55 10.90
N LEU A 41 -21.17 -2.30 11.02
CA LEU A 41 -21.94 -1.07 10.85
C LEU A 41 -22.42 -0.83 9.41
N ILE A 42 -21.67 -1.33 8.44
CA ILE A 42 -21.93 -1.10 7.00
C ILE A 42 -22.86 -2.19 6.43
N GLY A 43 -22.87 -3.38 7.04
CA GLY A 43 -23.65 -4.55 6.60
C GLY A 43 -25.10 -4.60 7.11
N CYS A 44 -25.48 -3.80 8.10
CA CYS A 44 -26.84 -3.82 8.65
C CYS A 44 -27.87 -3.15 7.73
N ASN A 45 -28.48 -3.94 6.86
CA ASN A 45 -29.83 -3.64 6.37
C ASN A 45 -30.82 -3.79 7.52
N LYS A 46 -31.61 -2.73 7.75
CA LYS A 46 -32.71 -2.61 8.70
C LYS A 46 -33.21 -3.95 9.30
N HIS A 47 -32.71 -4.32 10.44
CA HIS A 47 -33.40 -5.14 11.40
C HIS A 47 -33.62 -4.29 12.66
N ASP A 48 -34.87 -4.22 13.09
CA ASP A 48 -35.32 -3.52 14.29
C ASP A 48 -34.44 -3.94 15.48
N ASN A 49 -33.56 -3.05 15.89
CA ASN A 49 -32.76 -3.23 17.09
C ASN A 49 -33.52 -2.62 18.27
N PRO A 50 -33.62 -3.28 19.45
CA PRO A 50 -34.22 -2.67 20.61
C PRO A 50 -33.40 -1.44 21.01
N GLU A 51 -34.09 -0.36 21.35
CA GLU A 51 -33.58 0.94 21.80
C GLU A 51 -32.35 0.80 22.72
N SER A 52 -31.16 0.94 22.13
CA SER A 52 -29.96 1.19 22.91
C SER A 52 -30.02 2.66 23.34
N ASN A 53 -30.06 2.93 24.63
CA ASN A 53 -29.87 4.26 25.18
C ASN A 53 -28.55 4.80 24.59
N PRO A 54 -28.53 5.97 23.91
CA PRO A 54 -27.32 6.51 23.37
C PRO A 54 -26.34 6.77 24.53
N LYS A 55 -25.26 6.01 24.61
CA LYS A 55 -24.07 6.41 25.37
C LYS A 55 -23.61 7.75 24.81
N ASN A 56 -23.30 8.71 25.69
CA ASN A 56 -22.65 9.95 25.24
C ASN A 56 -21.40 9.59 24.46
N SER A 57 -21.47 9.67 23.13
CA SER A 57 -20.31 9.50 22.25
C SER A 57 -19.34 10.67 22.47
N SER A 58 -18.05 10.40 22.61
CA SER A 58 -17.00 11.42 22.69
C SER A 58 -16.69 12.02 21.31
N TYR A 59 -17.17 11.39 20.24
CA TYR A 59 -17.05 11.85 18.85
C TYR A 59 -18.44 12.22 18.30
N ASN A 60 -18.51 13.34 17.59
CA ASN A 60 -19.70 13.77 16.87
C ASN A 60 -19.35 13.84 15.37
N TYR A 61 -20.04 13.05 14.58
CA TYR A 61 -19.86 13.01 13.15
C TYR A 61 -20.23 14.32 12.47
N SER A 62 -19.38 14.74 11.53
CA SER A 62 -19.67 15.80 10.56
C SER A 62 -19.38 15.32 9.15
N ILE A 63 -20.15 15.81 8.18
CA ILE A 63 -19.88 15.53 6.76
C ILE A 63 -18.49 16.05 6.42
N PRO A 64 -17.64 15.27 5.70
CA PRO A 64 -16.32 15.74 5.28
C PRO A 64 -16.37 17.04 4.50
N GLU A 65 -15.28 17.81 4.58
CA GLU A 65 -15.15 19.04 3.79
C GLU A 65 -15.12 18.73 2.28
N GLU A 66 -15.96 19.39 1.52
CA GLU A 66 -15.91 19.34 0.06
C GLU A 66 -14.68 20.10 -0.45
N LYS A 67 -13.85 19.43 -1.24
CA LYS A 67 -12.64 20.00 -1.85
C LYS A 67 -12.75 19.97 -3.36
N GLN A 68 -12.00 20.84 -4.03
CA GLN A 68 -11.93 20.86 -5.51
C GLN A 68 -10.93 19.80 -6.01
N ASP A 69 -11.09 18.56 -5.58
CA ASP A 69 -10.19 17.44 -5.86
C ASP A 69 -10.89 16.29 -6.62
N GLY A 70 -12.06 16.61 -7.20
CA GLY A 70 -12.83 15.68 -8.03
C GLY A 70 -13.54 14.56 -7.25
N TRP A 71 -13.54 14.60 -5.91
CA TRP A 71 -14.18 13.57 -5.08
C TRP A 71 -15.40 14.11 -4.35
N PRO A 72 -16.61 13.59 -4.63
CA PRO A 72 -17.82 14.02 -3.95
C PRO A 72 -17.83 13.56 -2.50
N VAL A 73 -18.46 14.33 -1.65
CA VAL A 73 -18.71 14.03 -0.23
C VAL A 73 -20.20 13.91 0.02
N THR A 74 -20.60 13.12 1.03
CA THR A 74 -22.00 13.02 1.44
C THR A 74 -22.10 12.62 2.92
N SER A 75 -23.32 12.63 3.46
CA SER A 75 -23.56 12.14 4.81
C SER A 75 -23.53 10.62 4.87
N VAL A 76 -23.25 10.07 6.05
CA VAL A 76 -23.28 8.63 6.28
C VAL A 76 -24.68 8.06 6.12
N GLU A 77 -25.70 8.83 6.48
CA GLU A 77 -27.11 8.47 6.36
C GLU A 77 -27.55 8.33 4.91
N ASP A 78 -27.06 9.20 3.99
CA ASP A 78 -27.41 9.18 2.57
C ASP A 78 -26.93 7.90 1.86
N VAL A 79 -25.87 7.26 2.38
CA VAL A 79 -25.35 5.99 1.87
C VAL A 79 -25.71 4.79 2.76
N GLY A 80 -26.65 4.97 3.69
CA GLY A 80 -27.20 3.90 4.51
C GLY A 80 -26.25 3.36 5.60
N VAL A 81 -25.34 4.19 6.10
CA VAL A 81 -24.46 3.86 7.25
C VAL A 81 -25.11 4.40 8.52
N ASP A 82 -25.16 3.57 9.56
CA ASP A 82 -25.69 3.96 10.85
C ASP A 82 -24.73 4.94 11.55
N LYS A 83 -25.20 6.20 11.69
CA LYS A 83 -24.42 7.27 12.29
C LYS A 83 -24.06 6.99 13.75
N VAL A 84 -24.98 6.45 14.55
CA VAL A 84 -24.75 6.20 15.98
C VAL A 84 -23.66 5.16 16.17
N LEU A 85 -23.75 4.07 15.42
CA LEU A 85 -22.75 3.02 15.46
C LEU A 85 -21.38 3.51 14.96
N LEU A 86 -21.34 4.35 13.91
CA LEU A 86 -20.08 4.96 13.44
C LEU A 86 -19.47 5.85 14.53
N GLU A 87 -20.27 6.72 15.16
CA GLU A 87 -19.82 7.58 16.24
C GLU A 87 -19.28 6.77 17.43
N GLU A 88 -19.94 5.67 17.80
CA GLU A 88 -19.43 4.74 18.83
C GLU A 88 -18.09 4.12 18.43
N ALA A 89 -17.93 3.72 17.16
CA ALA A 89 -16.69 3.12 16.68
C ALA A 89 -15.53 4.14 16.71
N ILE A 90 -15.76 5.37 16.21
CA ILE A 90 -14.72 6.42 16.17
C ILE A 90 -14.43 6.93 17.59
N SER A 91 -15.41 6.97 18.50
CA SER A 91 -15.20 7.32 19.90
C SER A 91 -14.14 6.45 20.57
N LYS A 92 -14.05 5.15 20.21
CA LYS A 92 -13.00 4.26 20.74
C LYS A 92 -11.58 4.71 20.36
N ILE A 93 -11.43 5.41 19.23
CA ILE A 93 -10.16 6.03 18.86
C ILE A 93 -9.91 7.27 19.73
N VAL A 94 -10.90 8.13 19.84
CA VAL A 94 -10.82 9.39 20.61
C VAL A 94 -10.57 9.10 22.10
N ASP A 95 -11.24 8.08 22.65
CA ASP A 95 -11.12 7.66 24.06
C ASP A 95 -9.83 6.86 24.34
N GLY A 96 -9.07 6.50 23.29
CA GLY A 96 -7.79 5.82 23.44
C GLY A 96 -7.88 4.30 23.57
N ASP A 97 -9.02 3.69 23.34
CA ASP A 97 -9.18 2.23 23.27
C ASP A 97 -8.38 1.65 22.10
N PHE A 98 -8.34 2.38 20.97
CA PHE A 98 -7.46 2.12 19.84
C PHE A 98 -6.38 3.19 19.76
N VAL A 99 -5.15 2.78 20.05
CA VAL A 99 -4.00 3.69 20.10
C VAL A 99 -3.24 3.71 18.77
N ASN A 100 -2.53 4.82 18.51
CA ASN A 100 -1.71 5.03 17.31
C ASN A 100 -2.51 5.02 15.98
N ILE A 101 -3.78 5.39 16.02
CA ILE A 101 -4.54 5.71 14.81
C ILE A 101 -4.25 7.18 14.47
N SER A 102 -3.69 7.41 13.28
CA SER A 102 -3.35 8.75 12.80
C SER A 102 -4.51 9.41 12.08
N SER A 103 -5.24 8.63 11.30
CA SER A 103 -6.43 9.07 10.55
C SER A 103 -7.33 7.89 10.26
N ILE A 104 -8.58 8.16 9.94
CA ILE A 104 -9.51 7.21 9.35
C ILE A 104 -10.31 7.92 8.27
N LEU A 105 -10.32 7.33 7.09
CA LEU A 105 -11.13 7.79 5.97
C LEU A 105 -11.97 6.64 5.46
N ILE A 106 -13.24 6.94 5.15
CA ILE A 106 -14.17 5.95 4.62
C ILE A 106 -14.87 6.54 3.41
N ALA A 107 -14.85 5.78 2.31
CA ALA A 107 -15.68 6.05 1.15
C ALA A 107 -16.69 4.93 0.95
N ARG A 108 -17.89 5.28 0.55
CA ARG A 108 -18.94 4.34 0.18
C ARG A 108 -19.69 4.85 -1.06
N ASP A 109 -20.01 3.95 -1.97
CA ASP A 109 -20.73 4.26 -3.21
C ASP A 109 -20.08 5.40 -4.02
N GLY A 110 -18.73 5.43 -4.02
CA GLY A 110 -17.94 6.43 -4.74
C GLY A 110 -17.84 7.78 -4.03
N GLN A 111 -18.40 7.96 -2.83
CA GLN A 111 -18.44 9.22 -2.10
C GLN A 111 -17.67 9.10 -0.78
N LEU A 112 -16.92 10.14 -0.43
CA LEU A 112 -16.21 10.21 0.85
C LEU A 112 -17.23 10.59 1.94
N ILE A 113 -17.29 9.75 2.98
CA ILE A 113 -18.26 9.91 4.09
C ILE A 113 -17.57 10.14 5.43
N VAL A 114 -16.29 9.81 5.58
CA VAL A 114 -15.48 10.10 6.78
C VAL A 114 -14.10 10.56 6.33
N ASP A 115 -13.59 11.64 6.93
CA ASP A 115 -12.23 12.20 6.70
C ASP A 115 -11.72 12.77 8.04
N GLU A 116 -11.26 11.89 8.94
CA GLU A 116 -10.86 12.26 10.29
C GLU A 116 -9.36 12.11 10.49
N LEU A 117 -8.74 13.15 11.05
CA LEU A 117 -7.34 13.21 11.41
C LEU A 117 -7.18 13.29 12.94
N PHE A 118 -6.52 12.30 13.52
CA PHE A 118 -6.24 12.24 14.97
C PHE A 118 -4.77 12.57 15.29
N ARG A 119 -3.92 12.57 14.29
CA ARG A 119 -2.50 12.88 14.42
C ARG A 119 -2.29 14.34 14.81
N THR A 120 -1.54 14.57 15.86
CA THR A 120 -1.23 15.92 16.38
C THR A 120 0.24 16.30 16.22
N THR A 121 1.11 15.36 15.86
CA THR A 121 2.56 15.56 15.69
C THR A 121 3.08 14.82 14.48
N LEU A 122 4.12 15.39 13.87
CA LEU A 122 4.89 14.74 12.81
C LEU A 122 5.80 13.66 13.40
N ASP A 123 6.06 12.60 12.66
CA ASP A 123 7.00 11.55 13.07
C ASP A 123 8.40 11.76 12.46
N ALA A 124 9.35 10.88 12.83
CA ALA A 124 10.73 11.02 12.37
C ALA A 124 10.90 10.83 10.84
N ASN A 125 9.95 10.15 10.16
CA ASN A 125 10.02 9.96 8.71
C ASN A 125 9.71 11.27 7.97
N ASP A 126 8.86 12.12 8.55
CA ASP A 126 8.50 13.41 7.96
C ASP A 126 9.71 14.32 7.78
N ALA A 127 10.67 14.27 8.71
CA ALA A 127 11.89 15.04 8.62
C ALA A 127 12.73 14.68 7.37
N ALA A 128 12.69 13.43 6.93
CA ALA A 128 13.45 12.96 5.76
C ALA A 128 12.95 13.59 4.46
N VAL A 129 11.66 13.95 4.37
CA VAL A 129 11.05 14.61 3.22
C VAL A 129 10.74 16.09 3.49
N ARG A 130 11.12 16.59 4.67
CA ARG A 130 10.80 17.96 5.15
C ARG A 130 9.30 18.25 5.11
N ASN A 131 8.50 17.22 5.42
CA ASN A 131 7.07 17.36 5.52
C ASN A 131 6.69 18.23 6.73
N THR A 132 5.77 19.13 6.54
CA THR A 132 5.18 19.96 7.60
C THR A 132 3.66 19.80 7.71
N ASP A 133 3.05 18.96 6.83
CA ASP A 133 1.63 18.71 6.80
C ASP A 133 1.28 17.46 7.61
N LEU A 134 0.45 17.62 8.63
CA LEU A 134 -0.04 16.52 9.47
C LEU A 134 -0.86 15.48 8.70
N ASN A 135 -1.46 15.84 7.56
CA ASN A 135 -2.22 14.90 6.74
C ASN A 135 -1.34 13.98 5.90
N VAL A 136 -0.07 14.33 5.68
CA VAL A 136 0.84 13.57 4.83
C VAL A 136 1.63 12.56 5.65
N HIS A 137 1.54 11.29 5.28
CA HIS A 137 2.20 10.16 5.94
C HIS A 137 3.10 9.37 4.99
N THR A 138 4.10 8.70 5.58
CA THR A 138 4.80 7.62 4.86
C THR A 138 3.87 6.44 4.63
N MET A 139 3.81 5.95 3.40
CA MET A 139 3.01 4.79 3.04
C MET A 139 3.69 3.46 3.38
N GLN A 140 4.96 3.46 3.68
CA GLN A 140 5.73 2.23 3.90
C GLN A 140 5.42 1.21 2.79
N SER A 141 5.21 -0.05 3.12
CA SER A 141 4.95 -1.11 2.13
C SER A 141 3.65 -0.96 1.33
N THR A 142 2.71 -0.11 1.75
CA THR A 142 1.55 0.27 0.92
C THR A 142 2.00 0.87 -0.42
N THR A 143 3.19 1.48 -0.47
CA THR A 143 3.86 1.96 -1.70
C THR A 143 3.96 0.88 -2.79
N LYS A 144 4.06 -0.39 -2.42
CA LYS A 144 4.18 -1.52 -3.36
C LYS A 144 2.95 -1.66 -4.26
N SER A 145 1.76 -1.41 -3.72
CA SER A 145 0.52 -1.44 -4.50
C SER A 145 0.48 -0.31 -5.54
N PHE A 146 1.05 0.86 -5.20
CA PHE A 146 1.25 1.95 -6.17
C PHE A 146 2.27 1.55 -7.25
N ALA A 147 3.37 0.89 -6.89
CA ALA A 147 4.33 0.39 -7.87
C ALA A 147 3.69 -0.61 -8.83
N SER A 148 2.84 -1.52 -8.34
CA SER A 148 2.04 -2.42 -9.17
C SER A 148 1.14 -1.66 -10.14
N ALA A 149 0.39 -0.67 -9.67
CA ALA A 149 -0.46 0.18 -10.51
C ALA A 149 0.34 0.85 -11.63
N LEU A 150 1.53 1.39 -11.31
CA LEU A 150 2.41 2.02 -12.29
C LEU A 150 2.95 1.01 -13.33
N ILE A 151 3.21 -0.25 -12.96
CA ILE A 151 3.54 -1.33 -13.91
C ILE A 151 2.36 -1.59 -14.84
N GLY A 152 1.12 -1.66 -14.30
CA GLY A 152 -0.08 -1.81 -15.12
C GLY A 152 -0.23 -0.69 -16.15
N ILE A 153 -0.04 0.54 -15.72
CA ILE A 153 -0.05 1.72 -16.61
C ILE A 153 1.09 1.61 -17.64
N ALA A 154 2.29 1.18 -17.24
CA ALA A 154 3.41 1.02 -18.18
C ALA A 154 3.12 -0.03 -19.25
N ILE A 155 2.39 -1.09 -18.92
CA ILE A 155 1.91 -2.08 -19.89
C ILE A 155 0.78 -1.50 -20.76
N ASP A 156 -0.20 -0.84 -20.19
CA ASP A 156 -1.31 -0.21 -20.92
C ASP A 156 -0.82 0.84 -21.93
N LYS A 157 0.28 1.53 -21.62
CA LYS A 157 0.93 2.53 -22.48
C LYS A 157 1.96 1.93 -23.45
N GLY A 158 2.25 0.64 -23.37
CA GLY A 158 3.17 -0.06 -24.25
C GLY A 158 4.66 0.15 -23.94
N PHE A 159 5.01 0.67 -22.76
CA PHE A 159 6.40 0.78 -22.29
C PHE A 159 6.98 -0.58 -21.87
N ILE A 160 6.13 -1.46 -21.36
CA ILE A 160 6.44 -2.85 -21.02
C ILE A 160 5.47 -3.74 -21.80
N ASN A 161 5.95 -4.84 -22.40
CA ASN A 161 5.12 -5.66 -23.29
C ASN A 161 4.02 -6.45 -22.54
N SER A 162 4.37 -7.16 -21.48
CA SER A 162 3.44 -7.96 -20.67
C SER A 162 4.08 -8.36 -19.34
N VAL A 163 3.34 -9.02 -18.47
CA VAL A 163 3.86 -9.61 -17.24
C VAL A 163 4.74 -10.84 -17.47
N ASP A 164 4.69 -11.44 -18.66
CA ASP A 164 5.45 -12.65 -19.03
C ASP A 164 6.88 -12.33 -19.47
N VAL A 165 7.25 -11.05 -19.60
CA VAL A 165 8.62 -10.70 -19.98
C VAL A 165 9.61 -11.19 -18.94
N SER A 166 10.76 -11.73 -19.37
CA SER A 166 11.83 -12.05 -18.45
C SER A 166 12.30 -10.78 -17.74
N PHE A 167 12.30 -10.83 -16.41
CA PHE A 167 12.55 -9.66 -15.56
C PHE A 167 13.92 -9.03 -15.80
N TYR A 168 14.94 -9.86 -16.02
CA TYR A 168 16.29 -9.39 -16.29
C TYR A 168 16.42 -8.59 -17.60
N THR A 169 15.53 -8.82 -18.59
CA THR A 169 15.53 -8.05 -19.85
C THR A 169 15.02 -6.61 -19.68
N LEU A 170 14.46 -6.29 -18.52
CA LEU A 170 14.04 -4.93 -18.19
C LEU A 170 15.22 -4.03 -17.80
N PHE A 171 16.41 -4.61 -17.57
CA PHE A 171 17.61 -3.94 -17.08
C PHE A 171 18.81 -4.14 -18.02
N PRO A 172 18.77 -3.65 -19.27
CA PRO A 172 19.84 -3.84 -20.25
C PRO A 172 21.15 -3.14 -19.87
N GLU A 173 21.13 -2.23 -18.90
CA GLU A 173 22.30 -1.55 -18.36
C GLU A 173 23.21 -2.46 -17.54
N TYR A 174 22.69 -3.58 -17.02
CA TYR A 174 23.51 -4.56 -16.29
C TYR A 174 23.90 -5.72 -17.21
N ASN A 175 25.20 -5.91 -17.40
CA ASN A 175 25.77 -6.95 -18.28
C ASN A 175 26.53 -8.05 -17.54
N ARG A 176 26.61 -7.93 -16.19
CA ARG A 176 27.25 -8.92 -15.32
C ARG A 176 26.46 -9.02 -14.02
N PHE A 177 26.23 -10.26 -13.58
CA PHE A 177 25.54 -10.56 -12.34
C PHE A 177 26.39 -11.52 -11.50
N GLU A 178 26.48 -11.24 -10.20
CA GLU A 178 27.00 -12.22 -9.26
C GLU A 178 25.98 -13.36 -9.09
N ASN A 179 26.44 -14.54 -8.71
CA ASN A 179 25.56 -15.69 -8.47
C ASN A 179 24.59 -15.97 -9.63
N TRP A 180 25.04 -15.82 -10.88
CA TRP A 180 24.22 -16.13 -12.04
C TRP A 180 23.88 -17.62 -12.09
N SER A 181 22.64 -17.94 -12.44
CA SER A 181 22.15 -19.27 -12.84
C SER A 181 21.14 -19.11 -13.98
N ASP A 182 21.00 -20.14 -14.80
CA ASP A 182 20.12 -20.09 -15.97
C ASP A 182 18.65 -19.91 -15.58
N SER A 183 18.23 -20.38 -14.38
CA SER A 183 16.88 -20.17 -13.84
C SER A 183 16.52 -18.69 -13.63
N LYS A 184 17.51 -17.78 -13.59
CA LYS A 184 17.24 -16.34 -13.55
C LYS A 184 16.62 -15.81 -14.85
N ASN A 185 16.83 -16.48 -15.99
CA ASN A 185 16.15 -16.13 -17.24
C ASN A 185 14.65 -16.38 -17.18
N ASP A 186 14.21 -17.32 -16.34
CA ASP A 186 12.83 -17.75 -16.21
C ASP A 186 12.03 -16.89 -15.23
N ILE A 187 12.69 -15.98 -14.50
CA ILE A 187 11.99 -15.02 -13.64
C ILE A 187 11.22 -14.03 -14.53
N THR A 188 9.91 -14.11 -14.49
CA THR A 188 9.03 -13.17 -15.18
C THR A 188 8.71 -11.95 -14.32
N LEU A 189 8.23 -10.88 -14.94
CA LEU A 189 7.67 -9.73 -14.22
C LEU A 189 6.50 -10.15 -13.31
N GLU A 190 5.69 -11.15 -13.72
CA GLU A 190 4.63 -11.73 -12.89
C GLU A 190 5.18 -12.35 -11.61
N ASN A 191 6.27 -13.13 -11.69
CA ASN A 191 6.89 -13.72 -10.49
C ASN A 191 7.35 -12.65 -9.49
N VAL A 192 7.80 -11.51 -9.98
CA VAL A 192 8.21 -10.38 -9.12
C VAL A 192 7.00 -9.68 -8.50
N LEU A 193 5.94 -9.46 -9.27
CA LEU A 193 4.68 -8.87 -8.78
C LEU A 193 4.01 -9.74 -7.72
N THR A 194 4.08 -11.06 -7.85
CA THR A 194 3.48 -12.03 -6.93
C THR A 194 4.41 -12.46 -5.80
N MET A 195 5.62 -11.89 -5.71
CA MET A 195 6.64 -12.28 -4.71
C MET A 195 7.07 -13.75 -4.81
N GLN A 196 7.01 -14.35 -6.02
CA GLN A 196 7.41 -15.72 -6.32
C GLN A 196 8.68 -15.79 -7.19
N HIS A 197 9.59 -14.87 -6.98
CA HIS A 197 10.77 -14.62 -7.82
C HIS A 197 11.88 -15.68 -7.72
N GLY A 198 11.89 -16.47 -6.65
CA GLY A 198 12.88 -17.55 -6.46
C GLY A 198 14.26 -17.12 -5.94
N TRP A 199 14.56 -15.83 -5.78
CA TRP A 199 15.81 -15.37 -5.14
C TRP A 199 15.90 -15.83 -3.71
N HIS A 200 17.10 -16.06 -3.20
CA HIS A 200 17.36 -16.24 -1.77
C HIS A 200 17.13 -14.90 -1.05
N TYR A 201 15.92 -14.66 -0.64
CA TYR A 201 15.49 -13.41 -0.02
C TYR A 201 14.73 -13.67 1.27
N ASN A 202 15.16 -13.02 2.35
CA ASN A 202 14.49 -13.11 3.65
C ASN A 202 14.60 -11.75 4.36
N GLU A 203 13.47 -11.10 4.61
CA GLU A 203 13.42 -9.84 5.37
C GLU A 203 12.52 -9.92 6.61
N TRP A 204 11.91 -11.11 6.89
CA TRP A 204 10.98 -11.24 8.01
C TRP A 204 11.52 -12.08 9.18
N ASP A 205 12.27 -13.14 8.90
CA ASP A 205 12.70 -14.09 9.94
C ASP A 205 13.87 -13.56 10.77
N TYR A 206 14.54 -12.52 10.31
CA TYR A 206 15.69 -11.94 10.98
C TYR A 206 15.46 -10.49 11.35
N PRO A 207 16.03 -10.02 12.50
CA PRO A 207 16.02 -8.58 12.83
C PRO A 207 16.56 -7.73 11.68
N MET A 208 16.03 -6.51 11.57
CA MET A 208 16.37 -5.61 10.46
C MET A 208 17.86 -5.32 10.35
N GLU A 209 18.59 -5.27 11.46
CA GLU A 209 20.04 -4.99 11.48
C GLU A 209 20.90 -6.27 11.38
N SER A 210 20.31 -7.42 11.12
CA SER A 210 21.04 -8.68 10.93
C SER A 210 21.58 -8.78 9.52
N ASP A 211 22.83 -9.22 9.38
CA ASP A 211 23.41 -9.55 8.05
C ASP A 211 22.67 -10.68 7.32
N GLN A 212 21.86 -11.46 8.05
CA GLN A 212 20.97 -12.47 7.48
C GLN A 212 19.66 -11.89 6.93
N ASN A 213 19.33 -10.65 7.29
CA ASN A 213 18.21 -9.93 6.71
C ASN A 213 18.63 -9.40 5.34
N THR A 214 18.06 -9.93 4.27
CA THR A 214 18.48 -9.61 2.91
C THR A 214 18.26 -8.14 2.55
N LEU A 215 17.19 -7.50 3.09
CA LEU A 215 16.95 -6.08 2.89
C LEU A 215 18.09 -5.25 3.48
N PHE A 216 18.48 -5.54 4.72
CA PHE A 216 19.60 -4.86 5.38
C PHE A 216 20.94 -5.13 4.69
N PHE A 217 21.15 -6.38 4.27
CA PHE A 217 22.33 -6.76 3.52
C PHE A 217 22.49 -5.91 2.24
N ILE A 218 21.42 -5.76 1.46
CA ILE A 218 21.47 -4.93 0.24
C ILE A 218 21.72 -3.45 0.60
N TYR A 219 21.02 -2.91 1.60
CA TYR A 219 21.23 -1.52 2.03
C TYR A 219 22.66 -1.24 2.49
N SER A 220 23.31 -2.21 3.13
CA SER A 220 24.62 -2.05 3.72
C SER A 220 25.78 -2.28 2.72
N ASN A 221 25.57 -3.10 1.69
CA ASN A 221 26.64 -3.57 0.82
C ASN A 221 26.56 -3.02 -0.62
N TYR A 222 25.40 -2.47 -1.03
CA TYR A 222 25.22 -1.96 -2.38
C TYR A 222 24.80 -0.49 -2.38
N SER A 223 25.41 0.31 -3.23
CA SER A 223 24.90 1.64 -3.56
C SER A 223 23.77 1.58 -4.56
N ASP A 224 23.82 0.62 -5.50
CA ASP A 224 22.74 0.32 -6.42
C ASP A 224 21.92 -0.87 -5.90
N PHE A 225 20.77 -0.57 -5.29
CA PHE A 225 19.91 -1.56 -4.66
C PHE A 225 19.29 -2.54 -5.67
N VAL A 226 19.07 -2.09 -6.91
CA VAL A 226 18.58 -2.95 -8.00
C VAL A 226 19.64 -3.98 -8.35
N LYS A 227 20.90 -3.55 -8.50
CA LYS A 227 22.03 -4.45 -8.75
C LYS A 227 22.17 -5.47 -7.62
N GLY A 228 22.07 -5.00 -6.35
CA GLY A 228 22.11 -5.86 -5.17
C GLY A 228 21.03 -6.94 -5.18
N LEU A 229 19.81 -6.63 -5.60
CA LEU A 229 18.75 -7.62 -5.78
C LEU A 229 19.08 -8.62 -6.89
N LEU A 230 19.47 -8.12 -8.08
CA LEU A 230 19.72 -8.96 -9.25
C LEU A 230 20.93 -9.89 -9.06
N ASP A 231 21.84 -9.54 -8.16
CA ASP A 231 23.01 -10.35 -7.81
C ASP A 231 22.70 -11.49 -6.82
N LEU A 232 21.55 -11.49 -6.15
CA LEU A 232 21.23 -12.54 -5.17
C LEU A 232 21.23 -13.93 -5.81
N PRO A 233 21.67 -14.97 -5.08
CA PRO A 233 21.54 -16.34 -5.56
C PRO A 233 20.08 -16.78 -5.58
N MET A 234 19.77 -17.81 -6.35
CA MET A 234 18.46 -18.47 -6.33
C MET A 234 18.36 -19.42 -5.14
N SER A 235 17.18 -19.56 -4.57
CA SER A 235 16.83 -20.54 -3.52
C SER A 235 15.74 -21.51 -3.95
N SER A 236 14.97 -21.15 -4.97
CA SER A 236 13.92 -21.98 -5.57
C SER A 236 13.74 -21.61 -7.04
N GLU A 237 13.04 -22.46 -7.79
CA GLU A 237 12.57 -22.10 -9.12
C GLU A 237 11.52 -20.97 -9.03
N PRO A 238 11.51 -20.03 -10.00
CA PRO A 238 10.50 -18.99 -10.07
C PRO A 238 9.09 -19.58 -10.07
N GLY A 239 8.15 -18.94 -9.38
CA GLY A 239 6.77 -19.40 -9.24
C GLY A 239 6.51 -20.42 -8.12
N ASN A 240 7.54 -21.03 -7.53
CA ASN A 240 7.35 -22.15 -6.59
C ASN A 240 7.13 -21.72 -5.13
N SER A 241 7.66 -20.58 -4.71
CA SER A 241 7.58 -20.15 -3.32
C SER A 241 7.42 -18.65 -3.18
N PHE A 242 6.62 -18.25 -2.20
CA PHE A 242 6.45 -16.85 -1.82
C PHE A 242 7.62 -16.40 -0.94
N ALA A 243 8.26 -15.31 -1.31
CA ALA A 243 9.26 -14.63 -0.49
C ALA A 243 9.04 -13.11 -0.59
N TYR A 244 8.52 -12.50 0.48
CA TYR A 244 8.26 -11.06 0.50
C TYR A 244 9.57 -10.28 0.37
N ALA A 245 9.65 -9.41 -0.64
CA ALA A 245 10.88 -8.74 -1.01
C ALA A 245 10.65 -7.25 -1.34
N THR A 246 11.05 -6.39 -0.40
CA THR A 246 10.96 -4.93 -0.58
C THR A 246 11.80 -4.45 -1.76
N MET A 247 12.99 -5.06 -1.97
CA MET A 247 13.85 -4.70 -3.10
C MET A 247 13.28 -5.14 -4.45
N ALA A 248 12.50 -6.22 -4.51
CA ALA A 248 11.79 -6.62 -5.72
C ALA A 248 10.83 -5.51 -6.18
N SER A 249 10.05 -4.95 -5.25
CA SER A 249 9.16 -3.81 -5.55
C SER A 249 9.93 -2.54 -5.89
N HIS A 250 11.13 -2.32 -5.32
CA HIS A 250 12.00 -1.20 -5.73
C HIS A 250 12.49 -1.36 -7.18
N ALA A 251 12.81 -2.58 -7.59
CA ALA A 251 13.23 -2.88 -8.96
C ALA A 251 12.09 -2.68 -9.97
N LEU A 252 10.80 -2.84 -9.58
CA LEU A 252 9.67 -2.49 -10.46
C LEU A 252 9.72 -1.01 -10.86
N GLY A 253 9.99 -0.11 -9.92
CA GLY A 253 10.16 1.32 -10.23
C GLY A 253 11.34 1.60 -11.16
N ALA A 254 12.46 0.89 -10.98
CA ALA A 254 13.61 1.00 -11.87
C ALA A 254 13.27 0.52 -13.28
N ALA A 255 12.51 -0.58 -13.43
CA ALA A 255 12.03 -1.05 -14.72
C ALA A 255 11.13 -0.02 -15.44
N ILE A 256 10.21 0.62 -14.71
CA ILE A 256 9.38 1.72 -15.24
C ILE A 256 10.28 2.84 -15.77
N SER A 257 11.23 3.30 -14.97
CA SER A 257 12.13 4.40 -15.37
C SER A 257 12.98 4.04 -16.60
N GLY A 258 13.53 2.82 -16.63
CA GLY A 258 14.36 2.34 -17.76
C GLY A 258 13.57 2.21 -19.07
N LYS A 259 12.31 1.75 -19.00
CA LYS A 259 11.49 1.53 -20.20
C LYS A 259 10.75 2.78 -20.68
N SER A 260 10.36 3.69 -19.76
CA SER A 260 9.65 4.92 -20.12
C SER A 260 10.57 6.13 -20.38
N ASN A 261 11.85 6.04 -19.99
CA ASN A 261 12.78 7.18 -19.94
C ASN A 261 12.27 8.35 -19.07
N LYS A 262 11.42 8.08 -18.08
CA LYS A 262 10.92 9.04 -17.10
C LYS A 262 11.36 8.62 -15.70
N SER A 263 11.55 9.58 -14.80
CA SER A 263 11.63 9.23 -13.37
C SER A 263 10.29 8.65 -12.90
N VAL A 264 10.31 7.79 -11.87
CA VAL A 264 9.05 7.25 -11.30
C VAL A 264 8.13 8.38 -10.82
N PRO A 265 8.62 9.41 -10.11
CA PRO A 265 7.77 10.55 -9.74
C PRO A 265 7.11 11.25 -10.93
N ASP A 266 7.84 11.49 -12.02
CA ASP A 266 7.30 12.12 -13.22
C ASP A 266 6.30 11.21 -13.93
N PHE A 267 6.60 9.91 -14.02
CA PHE A 267 5.69 8.91 -14.59
C PHE A 267 4.40 8.81 -13.76
N ALA A 268 4.52 8.72 -12.45
CA ALA A 268 3.37 8.64 -11.55
C ALA A 268 2.53 9.93 -11.59
N GLN A 269 3.18 11.11 -11.65
CA GLN A 269 2.47 12.38 -11.75
C GLN A 269 1.69 12.49 -13.05
N GLU A 270 2.27 12.05 -14.17
CA GLU A 270 1.62 12.15 -15.49
C GLU A 270 0.45 11.19 -15.64
N TYR A 271 0.59 9.95 -15.14
CA TYR A 271 -0.33 8.87 -15.49
C TYR A 271 -1.23 8.38 -14.34
N LEU A 272 -0.93 8.74 -13.09
CA LEU A 272 -1.69 8.30 -11.92
C LEU A 272 -2.07 9.46 -10.99
N PHE A 273 -1.09 10.16 -10.44
CA PHE A 273 -1.36 11.14 -9.38
C PHE A 273 -2.03 12.42 -9.90
N GLY A 274 -1.62 12.89 -11.08
CA GLY A 274 -2.26 14.05 -11.72
C GLY A 274 -3.72 13.78 -12.07
N PRO A 275 -4.05 12.70 -12.79
CA PRO A 275 -5.43 12.30 -13.06
C PRO A 275 -6.29 12.12 -11.80
N LEU A 276 -5.74 11.56 -10.71
CA LEU A 276 -6.42 11.42 -9.42
C LEU A 276 -6.44 12.71 -8.59
N GLN A 277 -5.82 13.78 -9.07
CA GLN A 277 -5.70 15.06 -8.39
C GLN A 277 -5.13 14.92 -6.98
N PHE A 278 -4.00 14.19 -6.84
CA PHE A 278 -3.26 14.11 -5.60
C PHE A 278 -2.67 15.47 -5.26
N ASP A 279 -2.78 15.88 -3.99
CA ASP A 279 -2.33 17.18 -3.53
C ASP A 279 -0.82 17.20 -3.32
N THR A 280 -0.34 16.51 -2.31
CA THR A 280 1.06 16.53 -1.88
C THR A 280 1.68 15.14 -1.96
N VAL A 281 2.76 15.01 -2.73
CA VAL A 281 3.48 13.75 -2.91
C VAL A 281 4.96 13.94 -2.67
N TYR A 282 5.54 13.12 -1.79
CA TYR A 282 7.00 13.03 -1.60
C TYR A 282 7.48 11.60 -1.83
N TRP A 283 8.74 11.49 -2.24
CA TRP A 283 9.44 10.24 -2.39
C TRP A 283 10.79 10.29 -1.69
N LEU A 284 11.20 9.18 -1.07
CA LEU A 284 12.61 8.97 -0.78
C LEU A 284 13.30 8.30 -1.97
N PHE A 285 14.60 8.54 -2.08
CA PHE A 285 15.41 8.05 -3.19
C PHE A 285 16.56 7.17 -2.66
N SER A 286 16.92 6.17 -3.43
CA SER A 286 18.12 5.37 -3.21
C SER A 286 19.39 6.20 -3.46
N PRO A 287 20.58 5.72 -3.05
CA PRO A 287 21.84 6.40 -3.35
C PRO A 287 22.10 6.64 -4.83
N THR A 288 21.50 5.81 -5.72
CA THR A 288 21.56 5.98 -7.19
C THR A 288 20.42 6.87 -7.72
N ASN A 289 19.78 7.66 -6.87
CA ASN A 289 18.72 8.60 -7.23
C ASN A 289 17.49 7.95 -7.90
N ARG A 290 17.16 6.71 -7.53
CA ARG A 290 15.92 6.05 -7.94
C ARG A 290 14.89 6.16 -6.82
N ALA A 291 13.65 6.52 -7.14
CA ALA A 291 12.56 6.56 -6.16
C ALA A 291 12.34 5.17 -5.55
N MET A 292 12.19 5.10 -4.24
CA MET A 292 12.08 3.83 -3.49
C MET A 292 10.64 3.32 -3.53
N THR A 293 10.31 2.56 -4.57
CA THR A 293 8.95 2.04 -4.82
C THR A 293 8.56 0.81 -4.01
N GLY A 294 9.49 0.24 -3.25
CA GLY A 294 9.20 -0.82 -2.26
C GLY A 294 8.71 -0.28 -0.93
N CYS A 295 8.92 1.03 -0.67
CA CYS A 295 8.50 1.80 0.50
C CYS A 295 8.48 3.28 0.12
N CYS A 296 8.28 4.14 1.08
CA CYS A 296 8.86 5.50 1.06
C CYS A 296 8.19 6.48 0.07
N LEU A 297 6.96 6.22 -0.34
CA LEU A 297 5.99 7.18 -0.84
C LEU A 297 5.34 7.88 0.37
N PHE A 298 5.09 9.19 0.27
CA PHE A 298 4.38 9.99 1.27
C PHE A 298 3.25 10.72 0.58
N ILE A 299 2.03 10.49 1.04
CA ILE A 299 0.80 11.10 0.53
C ILE A 299 -0.18 11.35 1.68
N SER A 300 -1.25 12.08 1.41
CA SER A 300 -2.34 12.28 2.37
C SER A 300 -3.21 11.02 2.51
N GLY A 301 -3.92 10.90 3.65
CA GLY A 301 -4.93 9.86 3.84
C GLY A 301 -6.01 9.92 2.76
N ARG A 302 -6.39 11.14 2.33
CA ARG A 302 -7.38 11.34 1.27
C ARG A 302 -6.90 10.80 -0.08
N ASP A 303 -5.65 11.05 -0.46
CA ASP A 303 -5.06 10.51 -1.70
C ASP A 303 -4.87 8.99 -1.63
N MET A 304 -4.54 8.47 -0.45
CA MET A 304 -4.47 7.04 -0.18
C MET A 304 -5.84 6.37 -0.41
N THR A 305 -6.92 6.97 0.07
CA THR A 305 -8.28 6.45 -0.10
C THR A 305 -8.78 6.59 -1.53
N LYS A 306 -8.45 7.69 -2.26
CA LYS A 306 -8.69 7.82 -3.71
C LYS A 306 -8.08 6.67 -4.51
N PHE A 307 -6.87 6.24 -4.14
CA PHE A 307 -6.22 5.09 -4.79
C PHE A 307 -7.00 3.80 -4.55
N GLY A 308 -7.52 3.59 -3.34
CA GLY A 308 -8.42 2.47 -3.06
C GLY A 308 -9.72 2.53 -3.88
N GLN A 309 -10.31 3.73 -3.99
CA GLN A 309 -11.52 3.95 -4.79
C GLN A 309 -11.26 3.69 -6.28
N LEU A 310 -10.11 4.09 -6.82
CA LEU A 310 -9.72 3.77 -8.19
C LEU A 310 -9.75 2.26 -8.43
N TYR A 311 -9.28 1.46 -7.49
CA TYR A 311 -9.31 -0.01 -7.59
C TYR A 311 -10.72 -0.56 -7.48
N LEU A 312 -11.56 -0.02 -6.59
CA LEU A 312 -12.96 -0.38 -6.46
C LEU A 312 -13.73 -0.11 -7.77
N ASP A 313 -13.46 1.03 -8.42
CA ASP A 313 -14.06 1.47 -9.67
C ASP A 313 -13.37 0.88 -10.92
N LYS A 314 -12.66 -0.24 -10.75
CA LYS A 314 -12.00 -0.98 -11.84
C LYS A 314 -11.10 -0.09 -12.71
N GLY A 315 -10.35 0.81 -12.05
CA GLY A 315 -9.37 1.68 -12.67
C GLY A 315 -9.94 2.94 -13.32
N ARG A 316 -11.20 3.28 -13.05
CA ARG A 316 -11.83 4.52 -13.54
C ARG A 316 -11.86 5.59 -12.45
N TRP A 317 -11.68 6.84 -12.86
CA TRP A 317 -11.81 8.01 -12.01
C TRP A 317 -12.42 9.15 -12.82
N ASN A 318 -13.48 9.76 -12.33
CA ASN A 318 -14.20 10.86 -13.00
C ASN A 318 -14.51 10.59 -14.49
N GLY A 319 -14.88 9.36 -14.81
CA GLY A 319 -15.21 8.92 -16.17
C GLY A 319 -14.01 8.50 -17.04
N GLU A 320 -12.78 8.78 -16.62
CA GLU A 320 -11.55 8.40 -17.33
C GLU A 320 -11.04 7.03 -16.88
N GLN A 321 -10.51 6.22 -17.80
CA GLN A 321 -9.81 4.96 -17.49
C GLN A 321 -8.35 5.27 -17.25
N ILE A 322 -7.92 5.24 -15.98
CA ILE A 322 -6.54 5.51 -15.56
C ILE A 322 -5.68 4.25 -15.66
N ILE A 323 -6.21 3.13 -15.21
CA ILE A 323 -5.61 1.81 -15.28
C ILE A 323 -6.63 0.87 -15.91
N SER A 324 -6.22 -0.02 -16.81
CA SER A 324 -7.16 -0.95 -17.44
C SER A 324 -7.87 -1.83 -16.41
N SER A 325 -9.17 -2.08 -16.61
CA SER A 325 -9.94 -2.96 -15.74
C SER A 325 -9.34 -4.38 -15.67
N LYS A 326 -8.75 -4.83 -16.78
CA LYS A 326 -8.02 -6.10 -16.84
C LYS A 326 -6.82 -6.15 -15.88
N TRP A 327 -6.07 -5.04 -15.77
CA TRP A 327 -4.96 -4.97 -14.80
C TRP A 327 -5.48 -4.99 -13.37
N ILE A 328 -6.52 -4.18 -13.08
CA ILE A 328 -7.11 -4.15 -11.74
C ILE A 328 -7.57 -5.55 -11.34
N GLU A 329 -8.38 -6.20 -12.15
CA GLU A 329 -8.88 -7.55 -11.88
C GLU A 329 -7.73 -8.54 -11.61
N LYS A 330 -6.70 -8.54 -12.46
CA LYS A 330 -5.55 -9.43 -12.31
C LYS A 330 -4.75 -9.11 -11.04
N SER A 331 -4.60 -7.83 -10.68
CA SER A 331 -3.85 -7.38 -9.50
C SER A 331 -4.47 -7.88 -8.19
N VAL A 332 -5.80 -7.95 -8.12
CA VAL A 332 -6.53 -8.33 -6.91
C VAL A 332 -7.07 -9.76 -6.98
N THR A 333 -6.69 -10.53 -8.00
CA THR A 333 -6.92 -11.97 -8.04
C THR A 333 -5.83 -12.68 -7.25
N LYS A 334 -6.21 -13.62 -6.39
CA LYS A 334 -5.28 -14.39 -5.58
C LYS A 334 -4.39 -15.29 -6.46
N ALA A 335 -3.12 -14.91 -6.56
CA ALA A 335 -2.10 -15.66 -7.28
C ALA A 335 -1.35 -16.65 -6.37
N VAL A 336 -1.30 -16.35 -5.06
CA VAL A 336 -0.63 -17.15 -4.05
C VAL A 336 -1.56 -17.35 -2.87
N ASP A 337 -1.77 -18.60 -2.46
CA ASP A 337 -2.43 -18.93 -1.20
C ASP A 337 -1.47 -18.72 -0.03
N LEU A 338 -1.89 -17.98 0.97
CA LEU A 338 -1.13 -17.68 2.18
C LEU A 338 -2.00 -17.95 3.41
N ASN A 339 -1.35 -18.23 4.52
CA ASN A 339 -2.02 -18.40 5.81
C ASN A 339 -1.15 -17.77 6.92
N PHE A 340 -1.01 -16.44 6.87
CA PHE A 340 -0.24 -15.69 7.87
C PHE A 340 -1.12 -15.08 8.98
N GLY A 341 -2.37 -15.51 9.10
CA GLY A 341 -3.34 -14.98 10.05
C GLY A 341 -3.95 -13.63 9.61
N PHE A 342 -3.14 -12.69 9.18
CA PHE A 342 -3.61 -11.38 8.70
C PHE A 342 -4.02 -11.39 7.21
N THR A 343 -3.66 -12.42 6.44
CA THR A 343 -3.97 -12.55 5.01
C THR A 343 -4.22 -14.00 4.62
N ASP A 344 -5.04 -14.19 3.61
CA ASP A 344 -5.35 -15.50 3.02
C ASP A 344 -4.74 -15.66 1.62
N GLY A 345 -4.12 -14.60 1.09
CA GLY A 345 -3.47 -14.66 -0.21
C GLY A 345 -2.82 -13.36 -0.64
N TYR A 346 -2.14 -13.44 -1.80
CA TYR A 346 -1.43 -12.33 -2.42
C TYR A 346 -1.64 -12.32 -3.93
N GLY A 347 -1.82 -11.14 -4.49
CA GLY A 347 -1.89 -10.90 -5.93
C GLY A 347 -0.70 -10.07 -6.41
N TYR A 348 -0.93 -9.09 -7.29
CA TYR A 348 0.11 -8.18 -7.76
C TYR A 348 0.32 -7.04 -6.78
N GLN A 349 1.10 -7.31 -5.73
CA GLN A 349 1.41 -6.38 -4.62
C GLN A 349 0.17 -5.96 -3.81
N TRP A 350 -0.85 -6.81 -3.79
CA TRP A 350 -2.06 -6.68 -2.97
C TRP A 350 -2.26 -7.92 -2.13
N TRP A 351 -2.66 -7.72 -0.86
CA TRP A 351 -3.07 -8.77 0.06
C TRP A 351 -4.56 -9.05 -0.08
N MET A 352 -5.00 -10.26 0.23
CA MET A 352 -6.41 -10.66 0.24
C MET A 352 -6.79 -11.24 1.58
N LYS A 353 -8.00 -10.92 2.04
CA LYS A 353 -8.54 -11.43 3.30
C LYS A 353 -10.05 -11.63 3.19
N GLU A 354 -10.51 -12.74 3.70
CA GLU A 354 -11.91 -13.02 3.95
C GLU A 354 -12.24 -12.71 5.41
N PHE A 355 -13.26 -11.91 5.63
CA PHE A 355 -13.79 -11.57 6.96
C PHE A 355 -15.12 -12.27 7.16
N THR A 356 -15.40 -12.74 8.38
CA THR A 356 -16.72 -13.24 8.74
C THR A 356 -17.40 -12.21 9.66
N VAL A 357 -18.51 -11.65 9.21
CA VAL A 357 -19.32 -10.67 9.95
C VAL A 357 -20.75 -11.18 9.99
N ASP A 358 -21.29 -11.40 11.18
CA ASP A 358 -22.66 -11.93 11.41
C ASP A 358 -22.93 -13.21 10.61
N GLY A 359 -21.90 -14.09 10.48
CA GLY A 359 -21.98 -15.34 9.74
C GLY A 359 -21.92 -15.20 8.21
N GLN A 360 -21.75 -14.00 7.69
CA GLN A 360 -21.55 -13.73 6.27
C GLN A 360 -20.05 -13.58 5.96
N SER A 361 -19.62 -14.13 4.83
CA SER A 361 -18.28 -13.96 4.30
C SER A 361 -18.20 -12.67 3.49
N ILE A 362 -17.20 -11.84 3.81
CA ILE A 362 -16.94 -10.57 3.13
C ILE A 362 -15.46 -10.58 2.70
N GLU A 363 -15.25 -10.64 1.40
CA GLU A 363 -13.92 -10.58 0.82
C GLU A 363 -13.41 -9.14 0.71
N ALA A 364 -12.14 -8.96 1.02
CA ALA A 364 -11.41 -7.72 0.80
C ALA A 364 -10.06 -7.99 0.14
N PHE A 365 -9.62 -7.06 -0.67
CA PHE A 365 -8.20 -6.91 -0.96
C PHE A 365 -7.68 -5.64 -0.30
N PHE A 366 -6.40 -5.65 0.07
CA PHE A 366 -5.85 -4.54 0.81
C PHE A 366 -4.37 -4.31 0.57
N ALA A 367 -3.95 -3.06 0.68
CA ALA A 367 -2.55 -2.68 0.79
C ALA A 367 -2.19 -2.48 2.26
N ALA A 368 -0.96 -2.85 2.64
CA ALA A 368 -0.51 -2.77 4.03
C ALA A 368 0.92 -2.24 4.14
N GLY A 369 1.14 -1.31 5.06
CA GLY A 369 2.43 -0.72 5.39
C GLY A 369 2.83 -0.93 6.84
N ASN A 370 4.14 -1.08 7.09
CA ASN A 370 4.67 -1.19 8.44
C ASN A 370 4.37 0.07 9.26
N GLY A 371 3.73 -0.11 10.40
CA GLY A 371 3.27 0.99 11.26
C GLY A 371 1.77 1.26 11.13
N GLY A 372 1.05 0.52 10.25
CA GLY A 372 -0.40 0.53 10.21
C GLY A 372 -1.02 1.39 9.11
N GLN A 373 -0.32 1.59 7.99
CA GLN A 373 -0.91 2.20 6.80
C GLN A 373 -1.68 1.14 6.03
N PHE A 374 -3.01 1.28 5.94
CA PHE A 374 -3.88 0.31 5.27
C PHE A 374 -4.80 1.00 4.27
N ILE A 375 -5.02 0.33 3.13
CA ILE A 375 -6.11 0.61 2.21
C ILE A 375 -6.90 -0.69 2.09
N TYR A 376 -8.05 -0.78 2.72
CA TYR A 376 -8.98 -1.89 2.55
C TYR A 376 -10.03 -1.55 1.52
N VAL A 377 -10.26 -2.46 0.59
CA VAL A 377 -11.30 -2.35 -0.43
C VAL A 377 -12.23 -3.55 -0.30
N PHE A 378 -13.51 -3.28 -0.13
CA PHE A 378 -14.60 -4.26 0.04
C PHE A 378 -15.56 -4.18 -1.14
N PRO A 379 -15.33 -4.94 -2.23
CA PRO A 379 -16.13 -4.80 -3.44
C PRO A 379 -17.62 -5.11 -3.24
N SER A 380 -17.94 -6.12 -2.41
CA SER A 380 -19.33 -6.51 -2.16
C SER A 380 -20.13 -5.46 -1.36
N LEU A 381 -19.42 -4.56 -0.64
CA LEU A 381 -20.03 -3.48 0.15
C LEU A 381 -19.92 -2.12 -0.54
N ASN A 382 -19.20 -2.05 -1.64
CA ASN A 382 -18.85 -0.80 -2.34
C ASN A 382 -18.17 0.22 -1.39
N VAL A 383 -17.19 -0.26 -0.60
CA VAL A 383 -16.55 0.50 0.49
C VAL A 383 -15.04 0.47 0.35
N VAL A 384 -14.42 1.61 0.65
CA VAL A 384 -12.98 1.76 0.87
C VAL A 384 -12.74 2.35 2.25
N ILE A 385 -11.76 1.80 2.98
CA ILE A 385 -11.34 2.30 4.30
C ILE A 385 -9.81 2.44 4.30
N SER A 386 -9.33 3.58 4.75
CA SER A 386 -7.90 3.79 4.93
C SER A 386 -7.58 4.40 6.29
#